data_5d07cef24f71077620c881db3bf73078
#
_entry.id   5d07cef24f71077620c881db3bf73078
#
_cell.length_a   1.000
_cell.length_b   1.000
_cell.length_c   1.000
_cell.angle_alpha   90.00
_cell.angle_beta   90.00
_cell.angle_gamma   90.00
#
_symmetry.space_group_name_H-M   'P 1'
#
loop_
_entity.id
_entity.type
_entity.pdbx_description
1 polymer ?
#
loop_
_entity_poly.entity_id
_entity_poly.type
_entity_poly.pdbx_seq_one_letter_code
_entity_poly.pdbx_strand_id
1 'polypeptide(L)'
;MKRSKSRSLSPSSNVITLKKSSKKDKKFMVIIGNKTVHFGAVGYSDFTIHKDIDRMHRYETRHKSREDWKKSGIKTAGFWSKWILWNKPSLISSIRDTQKRFGIRIKYVR
;
A
#
# COMPACT_ATOMS: atom_id res chain seq x y z
N MET A 1 -15.08 6.20 28.06
CA MET A 1 -14.68 6.07 27.89
C MET A 1 -14.68 5.54 27.30
N LYS A 2 -14.71 5.88 27.14
CA LYS A 2 -14.31 5.70 26.76
C LYS A 2 -14.30 5.30 25.98
N ARG A 3 -14.42 5.64 25.86
CA ARG A 3 -14.07 5.40 25.33
C ARG A 3 -13.98 4.95 24.65
N SER A 4 -14.15 5.23 24.70
CA SER A 4 -13.74 4.95 24.31
C SER A 4 -13.51 4.55 23.65
N LYS A 5 -13.71 4.68 23.80
CA LYS A 5 -13.24 4.45 23.40
C LYS A 5 -13.09 4.13 22.66
N SER A 6 -13.23 4.35 22.70
CA SER A 6 -12.75 4.24 22.25
C SER A 6 -12.43 3.91 21.61
N ARG A 7 -12.62 3.93 21.93
CA ARG A 7 -11.97 3.75 21.61
C ARG A 7 -11.68 3.62 20.90
N SER A 8 -11.52 3.88 20.90
CA SER A 8 -10.86 3.94 20.40
C SER A 8 -10.29 3.93 19.76
N LEU A 9 -10.64 4.32 20.08
CA LEU A 9 -9.68 4.56 19.19
C LEU A 9 -8.26 4.66 19.64
N SER A 10 -7.63 3.65 19.85
CA SER A 10 -6.22 3.65 20.13
C SER A 10 -5.46 4.24 18.92
N PRO A 11 -4.50 5.18 19.10
CA PRO A 11 -3.74 5.71 17.98
C PRO A 11 -3.02 4.63 17.18
N SER A 12 -2.59 3.55 17.83
CA SER A 12 -1.91 2.47 17.13
C SER A 12 -2.79 1.74 16.13
N SER A 13 -4.12 1.79 16.31
CA SER A 13 -5.04 1.15 15.39
C SER A 13 -5.06 1.84 14.03
N ASN A 14 -4.56 3.09 13.94
CA ASN A 14 -4.52 3.85 12.71
C ASN A 14 -3.19 3.77 11.99
N VAL A 15 -2.24 3.03 12.55
CA VAL A 15 -0.91 2.90 11.95
C VAL A 15 -0.82 1.58 11.20
N ILE A 16 -0.47 1.69 9.92
CA ILE A 16 -0.29 0.53 9.04
C ILE A 16 1.21 0.26 8.93
N THR A 17 1.62 -0.95 9.18
CA THR A 17 3.03 -1.33 9.06
C THR A 17 3.30 -1.85 7.66
N LEU A 18 4.26 -1.23 6.97
CA LEU A 18 4.72 -1.67 5.66
C LEU A 18 6.13 -2.24 5.81
N LYS A 19 6.35 -3.44 5.35
CA LYS A 19 7.67 -4.08 5.46
C LYS A 19 7.85 -5.10 4.35
N LYS A 20 9.07 -5.64 4.25
CA LYS A 20 9.36 -6.70 3.28
C LYS A 20 8.47 -7.91 3.57
N SER A 21 7.94 -8.52 2.51
CA SER A 21 7.05 -9.67 2.68
C SER A 21 7.79 -10.88 3.24
N SER A 22 7.09 -11.63 4.08
CA SER A 22 7.58 -12.92 4.57
C SER A 22 7.39 -14.03 3.52
N LYS A 23 6.63 -13.76 2.46
CA LYS A 23 6.45 -14.71 1.37
C LYS A 23 7.51 -14.51 0.30
N LYS A 24 8.08 -15.61 -0.19
CA LYS A 24 9.18 -15.55 -1.17
C LYS A 24 8.80 -14.89 -2.49
N ASP A 25 7.55 -15.04 -2.91
CA ASP A 25 7.09 -14.54 -4.20
C ASP A 25 6.50 -13.13 -4.15
N LYS A 26 6.49 -12.50 -2.97
CA LYS A 26 5.94 -11.15 -2.81
C LYS A 26 7.00 -10.18 -2.33
N LYS A 27 6.92 -8.93 -2.82
CA LYS A 27 7.92 -7.90 -2.48
C LYS A 27 7.69 -7.33 -1.08
N PHE A 28 6.45 -6.99 -0.78
CA PHE A 28 6.11 -6.29 0.47
C PHE A 28 4.86 -6.86 1.10
N MET A 29 4.64 -6.49 2.35
CA MET A 29 3.39 -6.76 3.03
C MET A 29 3.01 -5.56 3.88
N VAL A 30 1.72 -5.37 4.10
CA VAL A 30 1.20 -4.39 5.05
C VAL A 30 0.41 -5.12 6.12
N ILE A 31 0.50 -4.61 7.34
CA ILE A 31 -0.26 -5.14 8.47
C ILE A 31 -1.25 -4.07 8.89
N ILE A 32 -2.53 -4.38 8.75
CA ILE A 32 -3.64 -3.46 9.06
C ILE A 32 -4.47 -4.12 10.14
N GLY A 33 -4.27 -3.68 11.40
CA GLY A 33 -4.89 -4.35 12.52
C GLY A 33 -4.45 -5.80 12.59
N ASN A 34 -5.38 -6.73 12.47
CA ASN A 34 -5.07 -8.16 12.48
C ASN A 34 -5.02 -8.76 11.07
N LYS A 35 -5.08 -7.92 10.04
CA LYS A 35 -5.04 -8.37 8.64
C LYS A 35 -3.66 -8.11 8.04
N THR A 36 -3.10 -9.10 7.38
CA THR A 36 -1.85 -8.95 6.63
C THR A 36 -2.13 -9.11 5.14
N VAL A 37 -1.64 -8.15 4.34
CA VAL A 37 -1.81 -8.18 2.89
C VAL A 37 -0.43 -8.20 2.24
N HIS A 38 -0.16 -9.23 1.45
CA HIS A 38 1.09 -9.35 0.69
C HIS A 38 0.86 -8.86 -0.73
N PHE A 39 1.81 -8.10 -1.27
CA PHE A 39 1.63 -7.53 -2.62
C PHE A 39 2.96 -7.37 -3.35
N GLY A 40 2.86 -7.21 -4.67
CA GLY A 40 4.02 -7.06 -5.53
C GLY A 40 4.68 -8.41 -5.85
N ALA A 41 4.84 -8.72 -7.13
CA ALA A 41 5.45 -9.98 -7.54
C ALA A 41 6.96 -9.85 -7.60
N VAL A 42 7.68 -10.72 -6.90
CA VAL A 42 9.14 -10.78 -6.98
C VAL A 42 9.55 -11.19 -8.39
N GLY A 43 10.58 -10.53 -8.93
CA GLY A 43 11.04 -10.81 -10.29
C GLY A 43 10.44 -9.89 -11.33
N TYR A 44 9.42 -9.11 -10.98
CA TYR A 44 8.80 -8.16 -11.90
C TYR A 44 9.17 -6.74 -11.52
N SER A 45 9.30 -5.88 -12.52
CA SER A 45 9.61 -4.47 -12.29
C SER A 45 8.36 -3.70 -11.90
N ASP A 46 8.54 -2.48 -11.39
CA ASP A 46 7.44 -1.57 -11.07
C ASP A 46 7.94 -0.14 -11.22
N PHE A 47 7.04 0.84 -11.04
CA PHE A 47 7.38 2.24 -11.30
C PHE A 47 8.51 2.75 -10.39
N THR A 48 8.65 2.22 -9.18
CA THR A 48 9.73 2.62 -8.29
C THR A 48 11.10 2.12 -8.78
N ILE A 49 11.11 1.15 -9.69
CA ILE A 49 12.33 0.57 -10.25
C ILE A 49 12.65 1.15 -11.62
N HIS A 50 11.73 1.01 -12.59
CA HIS A 50 12.00 1.44 -13.97
C HIS A 50 11.72 2.93 -14.20
N LYS A 51 10.88 3.55 -13.40
CA LYS A 51 10.52 4.96 -13.46
C LYS A 51 9.98 5.39 -14.83
N ASP A 52 9.31 4.48 -15.52
CA ASP A 52 8.78 4.68 -16.87
C ASP A 52 7.29 5.02 -16.77
N ILE A 53 6.95 6.27 -17.05
CA ILE A 53 5.58 6.78 -16.93
C ILE A 53 4.63 6.06 -17.87
N ASP A 54 5.08 5.73 -19.08
CA ASP A 54 4.22 5.03 -20.05
C ASP A 54 3.85 3.64 -19.55
N ARG A 55 4.80 2.94 -18.93
CA ARG A 55 4.52 1.64 -18.34
C ARG A 55 3.57 1.76 -17.15
N MET A 56 3.69 2.82 -16.36
CA MET A 56 2.81 3.05 -15.24
C MET A 56 1.38 3.29 -15.74
N HIS A 57 1.20 4.09 -16.81
CA HIS A 57 -0.12 4.31 -17.38
C HIS A 57 -0.72 3.04 -17.97
N ARG A 58 0.09 2.19 -18.60
CA ARG A 58 -0.40 0.90 -19.11
C ARG A 58 -0.84 -0.02 -17.96
N TYR A 59 -0.10 0.00 -16.85
CA TYR A 59 -0.52 -0.73 -15.65
C TYR A 59 -1.89 -0.26 -15.17
N GLU A 60 -2.07 1.05 -15.06
CA GLU A 60 -3.35 1.62 -14.63
C GLU A 60 -4.49 1.19 -15.55
N THR A 61 -4.27 1.28 -16.85
CA THR A 61 -5.29 0.92 -17.84
C THR A 61 -5.69 -0.55 -17.71
N ARG A 62 -4.72 -1.45 -17.51
CA ARG A 62 -5.01 -2.88 -17.40
C ARG A 62 -5.75 -3.25 -16.11
N HIS A 63 -5.47 -2.55 -15.03
CA HIS A 63 -5.95 -2.96 -13.71
C HIS A 63 -7.14 -2.17 -13.19
N LYS A 64 -7.36 -0.97 -13.67
CA LYS A 64 -8.32 -0.07 -13.02
C LYS A 64 -9.76 -0.60 -13.01
N SER A 65 -10.16 -1.39 -13.99
CA SER A 65 -11.51 -1.94 -14.04
C SER A 65 -11.72 -3.11 -13.08
N ARG A 66 -10.64 -3.71 -12.58
CA ARG A 66 -10.71 -4.90 -11.73
C ARG A 66 -10.33 -4.63 -10.28
N GLU A 67 -9.74 -3.47 -9.99
CA GLU A 67 -9.20 -3.19 -8.68
C GLU A 67 -9.97 -2.06 -8.01
N ASP A 68 -10.03 -2.11 -6.69
CA ASP A 68 -10.59 -1.01 -5.91
C ASP A 68 -9.43 -0.20 -5.35
N TRP A 69 -9.15 0.94 -5.99
CA TRP A 69 -8.05 1.83 -5.59
C TRP A 69 -8.50 2.95 -4.66
N LYS A 70 -9.76 2.91 -4.22
CA LYS A 70 -10.25 3.83 -3.19
C LYS A 70 -9.96 3.26 -1.81
N LYS A 71 -10.19 4.07 -0.79
CA LYS A 71 -9.93 3.63 0.59
C LYS A 71 -10.69 2.34 0.94
N SER A 72 -11.83 2.10 0.29
CA SER A 72 -12.60 0.87 0.50
C SER A 72 -11.83 -0.38 0.11
N GLY A 73 -10.83 -0.26 -0.76
CA GLY A 73 -9.99 -1.39 -1.18
C GLY A 73 -8.73 -1.59 -0.35
N ILE A 74 -8.62 -0.91 0.79
CA ILE A 74 -7.37 -0.86 1.56
C ILE A 74 -6.89 -2.22 2.07
N LYS A 75 -7.75 -3.22 2.09
CA LYS A 75 -7.38 -4.58 2.53
C LYS A 75 -7.09 -5.52 1.36
N THR A 76 -6.86 -4.98 0.17
CA THR A 76 -6.55 -5.80 -1.01
C THR A 76 -5.13 -5.53 -1.51
N ALA A 77 -4.55 -6.56 -2.12
CA ALA A 77 -3.21 -6.44 -2.70
C ALA A 77 -3.18 -5.41 -3.84
N GLY A 78 -4.25 -5.34 -4.64
CA GLY A 78 -4.33 -4.39 -5.75
C GLY A 78 -4.23 -2.95 -5.32
N PHE A 79 -4.86 -2.60 -4.19
CA PHE A 79 -4.74 -1.26 -3.63
C PHE A 79 -3.28 -0.92 -3.32
N TRP A 80 -2.59 -1.79 -2.61
CA TRP A 80 -1.22 -1.52 -2.18
C TRP A 80 -0.22 -1.56 -3.33
N SER A 81 -0.41 -2.45 -4.31
CA SER A 81 0.43 -2.45 -5.51
C SER A 81 0.33 -1.12 -6.24
N LYS A 82 -0.89 -0.61 -6.42
CA LYS A 82 -1.09 0.67 -7.10
C LYS A 82 -0.42 1.82 -6.35
N TRP A 83 -0.71 1.96 -5.07
CA TRP A 83 -0.31 3.16 -4.35
C TRP A 83 1.14 3.14 -3.86
N ILE A 84 1.74 1.97 -3.70
CA ILE A 84 3.13 1.86 -3.25
C ILE A 84 4.10 1.61 -4.40
N LEU A 85 3.74 0.76 -5.36
CA LEU A 85 4.65 0.34 -6.42
C LEU A 85 4.45 1.08 -7.75
N TRP A 86 3.22 1.52 -8.04
CA TRP A 86 2.88 2.13 -9.33
C TRP A 86 2.34 3.55 -9.19
N ASN A 87 2.75 4.27 -8.15
CA ASN A 87 2.28 5.63 -7.86
C ASN A 87 3.32 6.68 -8.22
N LYS A 88 4.44 6.69 -7.50
CA LYS A 88 5.52 7.65 -7.71
C LYS A 88 6.80 6.90 -8.06
N PRO A 89 7.81 7.61 -8.62
CA PRO A 89 9.03 6.92 -9.06
C PRO A 89 9.98 6.55 -7.93
N SER A 90 9.57 6.69 -6.67
CA SER A 90 10.34 6.18 -5.55
C SER A 90 9.39 5.64 -4.49
N LEU A 91 9.89 4.67 -3.73
CA LEU A 91 9.10 4.04 -2.68
C LEU A 91 8.70 5.07 -1.62
N ILE A 92 9.64 5.91 -1.18
CA ILE A 92 9.37 6.91 -0.14
C ILE A 92 8.33 7.93 -0.60
N SER A 93 8.43 8.40 -1.85
CA SER A 93 7.45 9.36 -2.38
C SER A 93 6.06 8.72 -2.46
N SER A 94 5.99 7.44 -2.85
CA SER A 94 4.72 6.72 -2.91
C SER A 94 4.10 6.59 -1.52
N ILE A 95 4.91 6.27 -0.52
CA ILE A 95 4.43 6.17 0.87
C ILE A 95 3.86 7.50 1.34
N ARG A 96 4.60 8.58 1.10
CA ARG A 96 4.15 9.92 1.51
C ARG A 96 2.84 10.31 0.83
N ASP A 97 2.74 10.08 -0.46
CA ASP A 97 1.52 10.41 -1.20
C ASP A 97 0.33 9.61 -0.69
N THR A 98 0.53 8.32 -0.43
CA THR A 98 -0.54 7.44 0.05
C THR A 98 -1.06 7.88 1.40
N GLN A 99 -0.15 8.24 2.30
CA GLN A 99 -0.53 8.77 3.62
C GLN A 99 -1.39 10.02 3.50
N LYS A 100 -0.95 10.95 2.67
CA LYS A 100 -1.64 12.22 2.49
C LYS A 100 -2.99 12.03 1.80
N ARG A 101 -3.02 11.19 0.76
CA ARG A 101 -4.22 10.97 -0.05
C ARG A 101 -5.35 10.33 0.74
N PHE A 102 -5.03 9.39 1.61
CA PHE A 102 -6.05 8.60 2.32
C PHE A 102 -6.17 8.95 3.80
N GLY A 103 -5.36 9.89 4.29
CA GLY A 103 -5.40 10.28 5.70
C GLY A 103 -5.00 9.15 6.62
N ILE A 104 -4.01 8.35 6.22
CA ILE A 104 -3.54 7.20 7.00
C ILE A 104 -2.07 7.39 7.39
N ARG A 105 -1.61 6.60 8.33
CA ARG A 105 -0.22 6.61 8.76
C ARG A 105 0.42 5.28 8.43
N ILE A 106 1.54 5.34 7.73
CA ILE A 106 2.27 4.15 7.31
C ILE A 106 3.65 4.18 7.96
N LYS A 107 3.94 3.15 8.75
CA LYS A 107 5.26 2.97 9.32
C LYS A 107 6.03 1.99 8.43
N TYR A 108 7.07 2.48 7.79
CA TYR A 108 7.89 1.67 6.90
C TYR A 108 9.06 1.07 7.69
N VAL A 109 9.09 -0.25 7.77
CA VAL A 109 10.13 -1.00 8.47
C VAL A 109 11.02 -1.67 7.43
N ARG A 110 12.29 -1.27 7.39
CA ARG A 110 13.26 -1.81 6.44
C ARG A 110 13.86 -3.14 6.88
#